data_a23905680256dc7fd9525e1101192046
#
_entry.id   a23905680256dc7fd9525e1101192046
#
_cell.length_a   1.000
_cell.length_b   1.000
_cell.length_c   1.000
_cell.angle_alpha   90.00
_cell.angle_beta   90.00
_cell.angle_gamma   90.00
#
_symmetry.space_group_name_H-M   'P 1'
#
loop_
_entity.id
_entity.type
_entity.pdbx_description
1 polymer ?
#
loop_
_entity_poly.entity_id
_entity_poly.type
_entity_poly.pdbx_seq_one_letter_code
_entity_poly.pdbx_strand_id
1 'polypeptide(L)'
;MAKPTAGKEKPKKAEEKPKKGSDEELRHIVRILNTDLAGKRQVHMALTGIKGVGRRCAKIFTERAGVDPNATLGLLPDAEIDKLKKVVEEDAINILPVWMVNRRGDIETGKDIHIMGMDLNMTLREDLDLMKKMRSYKGLRHERGLRVRGQKTRSTGRTGAIVGVSRKREGAPAAGSAAKE
;
A
#
# COMPACT_ATOMS: atom_id res chain seq x y z
N MET A 1 20.40 72.06 -5.67
CA MET A 1 20.53 70.95 -4.69
C MET A 1 19.62 69.81 -5.17
N ALA A 2 20.18 68.80 -5.82
CA ALA A 2 19.48 67.66 -6.35
C ALA A 2 19.73 66.46 -5.44
N LYS A 3 18.66 65.78 -4.99
CA LYS A 3 18.75 64.52 -4.21
C LYS A 3 18.82 63.32 -5.16
N PRO A 4 19.67 62.36 -4.95
CA PRO A 4 19.69 61.12 -5.72
C PRO A 4 18.63 60.15 -5.17
N THR A 5 17.78 59.62 -6.04
CA THR A 5 16.84 58.53 -5.78
C THR A 5 17.55 57.21 -5.91
N ALA A 6 17.71 56.50 -4.78
CA ALA A 6 18.23 55.14 -4.74
C ALA A 6 17.17 54.13 -5.20
N GLY A 7 17.36 53.54 -6.37
CA GLY A 7 16.60 52.42 -6.86
C GLY A 7 16.92 51.14 -6.06
N LYS A 8 15.90 50.60 -5.37
CA LYS A 8 16.00 49.27 -4.74
C LYS A 8 15.72 48.19 -5.78
N GLU A 9 16.77 47.60 -6.30
CA GLU A 9 16.66 46.34 -7.06
C GLU A 9 16.29 45.19 -6.11
N LYS A 10 15.12 44.59 -6.36
CA LYS A 10 14.73 43.34 -5.69
C LYS A 10 15.44 42.17 -6.37
N PRO A 11 16.08 41.25 -5.64
CA PRO A 11 16.63 40.07 -6.26
C PRO A 11 15.49 39.18 -6.77
N LYS A 12 15.44 38.94 -8.07
CA LYS A 12 14.60 37.95 -8.72
C LYS A 12 15.05 36.58 -8.25
N LYS A 13 14.29 35.96 -7.37
CA LYS A 13 14.40 34.56 -7.02
C LYS A 13 14.07 33.74 -8.27
N ALA A 14 15.08 33.22 -8.93
CA ALA A 14 14.92 32.29 -10.01
C ALA A 14 14.24 31.03 -9.47
N GLU A 15 13.01 30.81 -9.85
CA GLU A 15 12.33 29.51 -9.71
C GLU A 15 13.03 28.55 -10.66
N GLU A 16 13.96 27.78 -10.16
CA GLU A 16 14.46 26.61 -10.87
C GLU A 16 13.33 25.63 -11.02
N LYS A 17 12.73 25.63 -12.20
CA LYS A 17 11.86 24.53 -12.64
C LYS A 17 12.67 23.25 -12.60
N PRO A 18 12.16 22.16 -12.02
CA PRO A 18 12.88 20.89 -12.00
C PRO A 18 13.17 20.50 -13.47
N LYS A 19 14.43 20.43 -13.82
CA LYS A 19 14.91 19.91 -15.10
C LYS A 19 14.27 18.53 -15.28
N LYS A 20 13.49 18.31 -16.34
CA LYS A 20 13.12 16.99 -16.82
C LYS A 20 14.42 16.26 -17.07
N GLY A 21 14.78 15.38 -16.12
CA GLY A 21 15.98 14.58 -16.20
C GLY A 21 15.90 13.71 -17.44
N SER A 22 17.03 13.66 -18.16
CA SER A 22 17.44 12.64 -19.11
C SER A 22 16.85 11.27 -18.79
N ASP A 23 16.60 10.46 -19.80
CA ASP A 23 16.19 9.05 -19.77
C ASP A 23 17.21 8.17 -19.01
N GLU A 24 17.40 8.46 -17.72
CA GLU A 24 18.01 7.56 -16.77
C GLU A 24 17.06 6.38 -16.66
N GLU A 25 17.58 5.19 -16.84
CA GLU A 25 16.85 3.93 -16.90
C GLU A 25 15.90 3.78 -15.71
N LEU A 26 14.66 4.26 -15.89
CA LEU A 26 13.63 4.17 -14.87
C LEU A 26 13.30 2.69 -14.66
N ARG A 27 13.63 2.16 -13.51
CA ARG A 27 13.19 0.81 -13.12
C ARG A 27 11.69 0.79 -12.94
N HIS A 28 10.99 0.06 -13.78
CA HIS A 28 9.54 -0.04 -13.73
C HIS A 28 9.04 -0.78 -12.49
N ILE A 29 9.81 -1.75 -12.00
CA ILE A 29 9.47 -2.62 -10.87
C ILE A 29 10.65 -2.70 -9.92
N VAL A 30 10.38 -2.50 -8.64
CA VAL A 30 11.32 -2.70 -7.53
C VAL A 30 10.71 -3.70 -6.56
N ARG A 31 11.44 -4.75 -6.19
CA ARG A 31 10.94 -5.80 -5.30
C ARG A 31 11.41 -5.59 -3.86
N ILE A 32 10.43 -5.50 -2.94
CA ILE A 32 10.66 -5.38 -1.49
C ILE A 32 9.66 -6.30 -0.78
N LEU A 33 10.09 -7.07 0.24
CA LEU A 33 9.24 -8.03 0.97
C LEU A 33 8.45 -8.97 0.05
N ASN A 34 9.11 -9.52 -0.96
CA ASN A 34 8.48 -10.37 -1.98
C ASN A 34 7.25 -9.76 -2.67
N THR A 35 7.10 -8.43 -2.63
CA THR A 35 6.06 -7.66 -3.35
C THR A 35 6.69 -6.80 -4.42
N ASP A 36 6.08 -6.78 -5.60
CA ASP A 36 6.52 -5.98 -6.72
C ASP A 36 5.90 -4.58 -6.61
N LEU A 37 6.74 -3.58 -6.45
CA LEU A 37 6.35 -2.18 -6.29
C LEU A 37 6.55 -1.41 -7.60
N ALA A 38 5.59 -0.53 -7.93
CA ALA A 38 5.67 0.28 -9.13
C ALA A 38 6.74 1.38 -8.98
N GLY A 39 7.82 1.29 -9.77
CA GLY A 39 8.92 2.25 -9.72
C GLY A 39 8.57 3.67 -10.17
N LYS A 40 7.50 3.85 -10.93
CA LYS A 40 7.00 5.17 -11.36
C LYS A 40 6.39 6.01 -10.23
N ARG A 41 6.10 5.39 -9.08
CA ARG A 41 5.48 6.07 -7.94
C ARG A 41 6.53 6.65 -7.02
N GLN A 42 6.13 7.67 -6.27
CA GLN A 42 6.93 8.20 -5.17
C GLN A 42 7.18 7.10 -4.12
N VAL A 43 8.35 7.11 -3.48
CA VAL A 43 8.79 6.07 -2.53
C VAL A 43 7.72 5.77 -1.48
N HIS A 44 7.23 6.79 -0.76
CA HIS A 44 6.24 6.60 0.29
C HIS A 44 4.91 6.04 -0.23
N MET A 45 4.52 6.37 -1.47
CA MET A 45 3.31 5.84 -2.09
C MET A 45 3.53 4.43 -2.67
N ALA A 46 4.72 4.13 -3.16
CA ALA A 46 5.06 2.79 -3.64
C ALA A 46 5.07 1.77 -2.49
N LEU A 47 5.64 2.13 -1.33
CA LEU A 47 5.65 1.28 -0.14
C LEU A 47 4.26 0.91 0.35
N THR A 48 3.23 1.72 0.11
CA THR A 48 1.84 1.34 0.45
C THR A 48 1.30 0.17 -0.38
N GLY A 49 2.00 -0.26 -1.40
CA GLY A 49 1.70 -1.50 -2.13
C GLY A 49 1.95 -2.77 -1.31
N ILE A 50 2.78 -2.68 -0.26
CA ILE A 50 3.03 -3.78 0.66
C ILE A 50 1.84 -3.91 1.61
N LYS A 51 1.26 -5.10 1.71
CA LYS A 51 0.18 -5.36 2.67
C LYS A 51 0.68 -5.14 4.10
N GLY A 52 -0.08 -4.40 4.90
CA GLY A 52 0.32 -4.02 6.25
C GLY A 52 1.03 -2.67 6.35
N VAL A 53 1.50 -2.10 5.25
CA VAL A 53 2.15 -0.78 5.24
C VAL A 53 1.17 0.29 4.78
N GLY A 54 0.80 1.19 5.68
CA GLY A 54 -0.02 2.36 5.39
C GLY A 54 0.84 3.60 5.06
N ARG A 55 0.20 4.69 4.66
CA ARG A 55 0.89 5.95 4.32
C ARG A 55 1.77 6.48 5.46
N ARG A 56 1.32 6.33 6.71
CA ARG A 56 2.10 6.81 7.87
C ARG A 56 3.32 5.95 8.13
N CYS A 57 3.16 4.62 8.12
CA CYS A 57 4.27 3.68 8.26
C CYS A 57 5.30 3.89 7.14
N ALA A 58 4.84 4.04 5.89
CA ALA A 58 5.70 4.29 4.76
C ALA A 58 6.57 5.56 4.94
N LYS A 59 5.99 6.66 5.45
CA LYS A 59 6.78 7.88 5.74
C LYS A 59 7.82 7.65 6.82
N ILE A 60 7.48 6.96 7.91
CA ILE A 60 8.43 6.65 8.99
C ILE A 60 9.57 5.79 8.46
N PHE A 61 9.28 4.79 7.62
CA PHE A 61 10.31 3.94 7.01
C PHE A 61 11.23 4.73 6.09
N THR A 62 10.71 5.65 5.27
CA THR A 62 11.53 6.49 4.40
C THR A 62 12.41 7.46 5.19
N GLU A 63 11.86 8.09 6.23
CA GLU A 63 12.61 8.96 7.14
C GLU A 63 13.74 8.19 7.86
N ARG A 64 13.45 6.97 8.32
CA ARG A 64 14.45 6.14 8.99
C ARG A 64 15.54 5.63 8.06
N ALA A 65 15.19 5.30 6.82
CA ALA A 65 16.16 4.93 5.79
C ALA A 65 17.00 6.11 5.29
N GLY A 66 16.61 7.35 5.60
CA GLY A 66 17.27 8.58 5.13
C GLY A 66 17.04 8.82 3.63
N VAL A 67 15.91 8.35 3.09
CA VAL A 67 15.54 8.51 1.68
C VAL A 67 14.44 9.56 1.54
N ASP A 68 14.49 10.38 0.49
CA ASP A 68 13.45 11.37 0.22
C ASP A 68 12.10 10.66 -0.08
N PRO A 69 11.05 10.89 0.72
CA PRO A 69 9.74 10.27 0.52
C PRO A 69 9.07 10.65 -0.81
N ASN A 70 9.42 11.80 -1.38
CA ASN A 70 8.85 12.31 -2.63
C ASN A 70 9.63 11.88 -3.88
N ALA A 71 10.83 11.34 -3.72
CA ALA A 71 11.62 10.81 -4.82
C ALA A 71 10.87 9.68 -5.54
N THR A 72 11.16 9.47 -6.82
CA THR A 72 10.62 8.36 -7.61
C THR A 72 11.37 7.08 -7.28
N LEU A 73 10.69 6.02 -6.86
CA LEU A 73 11.31 4.77 -6.42
C LEU A 73 12.26 4.15 -7.47
N GLY A 74 11.89 4.20 -8.74
CA GLY A 74 12.67 3.62 -9.83
C GLY A 74 13.93 4.38 -10.22
N LEU A 75 14.10 5.63 -9.75
CA LEU A 75 15.29 6.45 -9.99
C LEU A 75 16.30 6.37 -8.84
N LEU A 76 15.96 5.69 -7.75
CA LEU A 76 16.84 5.56 -6.61
C LEU A 76 18.03 4.65 -6.91
N PRO A 77 19.23 4.98 -6.40
CA PRO A 77 20.39 4.09 -6.46
C PRO A 77 20.14 2.82 -5.65
N ASP A 78 20.79 1.73 -6.03
CA ASP A 78 20.64 0.42 -5.37
C ASP A 78 20.97 0.47 -3.87
N ALA A 79 21.96 1.27 -3.49
CA ALA A 79 22.34 1.46 -2.09
C ALA A 79 21.20 2.01 -1.21
N GLU A 80 20.34 2.89 -1.75
CA GLU A 80 19.18 3.42 -1.03
C GLU A 80 18.03 2.42 -1.00
N ILE A 81 17.83 1.68 -2.09
CA ILE A 81 16.85 0.59 -2.14
C ILE A 81 17.18 -0.49 -1.11
N ASP A 82 18.46 -0.85 -0.98
CA ASP A 82 18.88 -1.84 0.01
C ASP A 82 18.75 -1.34 1.45
N LYS A 83 18.97 -0.04 1.70
CA LYS A 83 18.64 0.57 3.01
C LYS A 83 17.15 0.48 3.32
N LEU A 84 16.29 0.78 2.34
CA LEU A 84 14.84 0.65 2.48
C LEU A 84 14.42 -0.80 2.78
N LYS A 85 15.01 -1.78 2.09
CA LYS A 85 14.75 -3.21 2.36
C LYS A 85 15.09 -3.56 3.80
N LYS A 86 16.29 -3.23 4.27
CA LYS A 86 16.72 -3.51 5.65
C LYS A 86 15.77 -2.90 6.68
N VAL A 87 15.42 -1.62 6.51
CA VAL A 87 14.50 -0.94 7.43
C VAL A 87 13.12 -1.60 7.46
N VAL A 88 12.60 -2.05 6.30
CA VAL A 88 11.28 -2.66 6.20
C VAL A 88 11.29 -4.12 6.67
N GLU A 89 12.36 -4.88 6.40
CA GLU A 89 12.44 -6.31 6.70
C GLU A 89 12.90 -6.59 8.13
N GLU A 90 13.91 -5.87 8.62
CA GLU A 90 14.58 -6.18 9.88
C GLU A 90 14.12 -5.29 11.03
N ASP A 91 13.94 -4.01 10.79
CA ASP A 91 13.78 -3.00 11.84
C ASP A 91 12.34 -2.51 12.06
N ALA A 92 11.37 -2.98 11.27
CA ALA A 92 10.01 -2.46 11.31
C ALA A 92 9.37 -2.43 12.71
N ILE A 93 9.67 -3.43 13.54
CA ILE A 93 9.16 -3.56 14.91
C ILE A 93 9.78 -2.51 15.83
N ASN A 94 11.07 -2.25 15.68
CA ASN A 94 11.83 -1.33 16.55
C ASN A 94 11.56 0.14 16.20
N ILE A 95 11.14 0.40 14.98
CA ILE A 95 10.92 1.75 14.45
C ILE A 95 9.52 2.26 14.74
N LEU A 96 8.53 1.35 14.70
CA LEU A 96 7.14 1.73 14.90
C LEU A 96 6.77 1.78 16.38
N PRO A 97 6.07 2.84 16.83
CA PRO A 97 5.57 2.87 18.20
C PRO A 97 4.51 1.79 18.42
N VAL A 98 4.42 1.25 19.63
CA VAL A 98 3.52 0.15 20.02
C VAL A 98 2.05 0.40 19.64
N TRP A 99 1.59 1.64 19.71
CA TRP A 99 0.20 2.00 19.35
C TRP A 99 -0.08 1.91 17.84
N MET A 100 0.95 1.88 17.00
CA MET A 100 0.84 1.83 15.53
C MET A 100 0.97 0.42 14.96
N VAL A 101 1.46 -0.55 15.73
CA VAL A 101 1.60 -1.93 15.26
C VAL A 101 0.23 -2.58 15.02
N ASN A 102 0.16 -3.47 14.03
CA ASN A 102 -1.09 -4.11 13.62
C ASN A 102 -1.46 -5.34 14.48
N ARG A 103 -0.49 -5.98 15.15
CA ARG A 103 -0.71 -7.12 16.04
C ARG A 103 -0.12 -6.83 17.42
N ARG A 104 -0.99 -6.48 18.36
CA ARG A 104 -0.61 -6.26 19.76
C ARG A 104 -0.92 -7.51 20.57
N GLY A 105 0.03 -7.90 21.43
CA GLY A 105 -0.15 -9.05 22.30
C GLY A 105 -0.44 -10.32 21.50
N ASP A 106 0.50 -10.72 20.65
CA ASP A 106 0.37 -11.94 19.86
C ASP A 106 0.03 -13.14 20.74
N ILE A 107 -0.85 -14.04 20.28
CA ILE A 107 -1.40 -15.14 21.07
C ILE A 107 -0.31 -16.13 21.48
N GLU A 108 0.67 -16.36 20.60
CA GLU A 108 1.74 -17.35 20.85
C GLU A 108 2.91 -16.73 21.60
N THR A 109 3.37 -15.54 21.18
CA THR A 109 4.60 -14.94 21.71
C THR A 109 4.36 -13.91 22.80
N GLY A 110 3.13 -13.37 22.93
CA GLY A 110 2.76 -12.30 23.84
C GLY A 110 3.38 -10.94 23.50
N LYS A 111 4.11 -10.83 22.38
CA LYS A 111 4.82 -9.63 21.97
C LYS A 111 3.98 -8.79 21.02
N ASP A 112 4.29 -7.50 20.98
CA ASP A 112 3.72 -6.57 19.98
C ASP A 112 4.55 -6.67 18.70
N ILE A 113 3.90 -7.06 17.60
CA ILE A 113 4.56 -7.34 16.31
C ILE A 113 3.87 -6.55 15.21
N HIS A 114 4.65 -6.05 14.25
CA HIS A 114 4.10 -5.48 13.02
C HIS A 114 4.32 -6.44 11.84
N ILE A 115 3.24 -7.06 11.39
CA ILE A 115 3.28 -8.10 10.34
C ILE A 115 2.98 -7.46 9.00
N MET A 116 3.78 -7.79 7.97
CA MET A 116 3.69 -7.20 6.63
C MET A 116 3.79 -8.25 5.52
N GLY A 117 3.38 -7.87 4.32
CA GLY A 117 3.53 -8.71 3.12
C GLY A 117 2.71 -10.00 3.17
N MET A 118 3.35 -11.11 2.88
CA MET A 118 2.72 -12.43 2.83
C MET A 118 2.39 -12.98 4.21
N ASP A 119 3.22 -12.67 5.21
CA ASP A 119 3.07 -13.17 6.58
C ASP A 119 1.76 -12.70 7.20
N LEU A 120 1.29 -11.49 6.84
CA LEU A 120 -0.02 -10.99 7.26
C LEU A 120 -1.18 -11.90 6.77
N ASN A 121 -1.07 -12.45 5.57
CA ASN A 121 -2.09 -13.36 5.06
C ASN A 121 -2.01 -14.74 5.75
N MET A 122 -0.79 -15.20 6.05
CA MET A 122 -0.58 -16.49 6.75
C MET A 122 -1.13 -16.41 8.16
N THR A 123 -0.75 -15.39 8.91
CA THR A 123 -1.23 -15.17 10.28
C THR A 123 -2.75 -15.03 10.34
N LEU A 124 -3.37 -14.33 9.37
CA LEU A 124 -4.83 -14.26 9.29
C LEU A 124 -5.47 -15.64 9.10
N ARG A 125 -4.86 -16.50 8.27
CA ARG A 125 -5.36 -17.87 8.07
C ARG A 125 -5.22 -18.71 9.36
N GLU A 126 -4.07 -18.60 10.00
CA GLU A 126 -3.79 -19.29 11.28
C GLU A 126 -4.79 -18.88 12.36
N ASP A 127 -5.06 -17.59 12.53
CA ASP A 127 -6.06 -17.07 13.46
C ASP A 127 -7.46 -17.61 13.16
N LEU A 128 -7.86 -17.65 11.89
CA LEU A 128 -9.16 -18.20 11.47
C LEU A 128 -9.23 -19.71 11.71
N ASP A 129 -8.16 -20.44 11.43
CA ASP A 129 -8.12 -21.88 11.61
C ASP A 129 -8.10 -22.25 13.10
N LEU A 130 -7.41 -21.46 13.92
CA LEU A 130 -7.47 -21.60 15.38
C LEU A 130 -8.91 -21.43 15.90
N MET A 131 -9.63 -20.37 15.46
CA MET A 131 -11.03 -20.16 15.83
C MET A 131 -11.96 -21.29 15.37
N LYS A 132 -11.71 -21.90 14.21
CA LYS A 132 -12.47 -23.06 13.72
C LYS A 132 -12.17 -24.30 14.54
N LYS A 133 -10.89 -24.58 14.83
CA LYS A 133 -10.46 -25.72 15.66
C LYS A 133 -11.08 -25.67 17.05
N MET A 134 -11.11 -24.49 17.66
CA MET A 134 -11.76 -24.29 18.97
C MET A 134 -13.29 -24.34 18.91
N ARG A 135 -13.90 -24.52 17.75
CA ARG A 135 -15.35 -24.51 17.56
C ARG A 135 -16.05 -23.26 18.14
N SER A 136 -15.35 -22.12 18.15
CA SER A 136 -15.93 -20.86 18.61
C SER A 136 -17.08 -20.41 17.71
N TYR A 137 -18.06 -19.66 18.24
CA TYR A 137 -19.17 -19.15 17.44
C TYR A 137 -18.68 -18.35 16.23
N LYS A 138 -17.66 -17.50 16.43
CA LYS A 138 -17.02 -16.74 15.32
C LYS A 138 -16.39 -17.67 14.28
N GLY A 139 -15.69 -18.72 14.73
CA GLY A 139 -15.07 -19.71 13.86
C GLY A 139 -16.08 -20.46 12.98
N LEU A 140 -17.18 -20.93 13.58
CA LEU A 140 -18.26 -21.58 12.85
C LEU A 140 -18.92 -20.64 11.82
N ARG A 141 -19.05 -19.35 12.15
CA ARG A 141 -19.58 -18.36 11.21
C ARG A 141 -18.63 -18.14 10.04
N HIS A 142 -17.31 -18.07 10.29
CA HIS A 142 -16.29 -17.97 9.25
C HIS A 142 -16.24 -19.22 8.36
N GLU A 143 -16.35 -20.41 8.94
CA GLU A 143 -16.39 -21.68 8.20
C GLU A 143 -17.54 -21.72 7.20
N ARG A 144 -18.72 -21.25 7.62
CA ARG A 144 -19.92 -21.20 6.77
C ARG A 144 -19.99 -19.97 5.84
N GLY A 145 -19.00 -19.09 5.84
CA GLY A 145 -19.03 -17.83 5.07
C GLY A 145 -20.13 -16.84 5.49
N LEU A 146 -20.62 -16.95 6.72
CA LEU A 146 -21.71 -16.12 7.23
C LEU A 146 -21.17 -14.87 7.95
N ARG A 147 -22.02 -13.84 8.09
CA ARG A 147 -21.67 -12.63 8.83
C ARG A 147 -21.40 -12.94 10.30
N VAL A 148 -20.29 -12.39 10.84
CA VAL A 148 -19.76 -12.74 12.16
C VAL A 148 -20.20 -11.78 13.26
N ARG A 149 -20.52 -10.52 12.90
CA ARG A 149 -20.80 -9.44 13.87
C ARG A 149 -22.29 -9.19 14.12
N GLY A 150 -23.14 -10.21 14.02
CA GLY A 150 -24.58 -10.10 14.29
C GLY A 150 -25.39 -9.32 13.24
N GLN A 151 -24.82 -9.08 12.05
CA GLN A 151 -25.54 -8.40 10.97
C GLN A 151 -26.71 -9.27 10.45
N LYS A 152 -27.80 -8.62 10.01
CA LYS A 152 -28.95 -9.28 9.43
C LYS A 152 -28.55 -10.04 8.15
N THR A 153 -29.01 -11.29 7.99
CA THR A 153 -28.65 -12.17 6.86
C THR A 153 -29.73 -12.27 5.80
N ARG A 154 -30.95 -11.76 6.07
CA ARG A 154 -32.08 -11.89 5.15
C ARG A 154 -31.85 -11.19 3.80
N SER A 155 -31.24 -10.02 3.82
CA SER A 155 -31.03 -9.20 2.62
C SER A 155 -29.55 -8.93 2.29
N THR A 156 -28.64 -9.13 3.25
CA THR A 156 -27.21 -8.85 3.12
C THR A 156 -26.39 -10.12 3.12
N GLY A 157 -25.21 -10.08 2.47
CA GLY A 157 -24.29 -11.21 2.44
C GLY A 157 -24.68 -12.28 1.41
N ARG A 158 -25.52 -11.97 0.46
CA ARG A 158 -25.81 -12.84 -0.66
C ARG A 158 -24.66 -12.80 -1.64
N THR A 159 -23.94 -13.90 -1.78
CA THR A 159 -22.86 -14.10 -2.74
C THR A 159 -23.32 -15.06 -3.81
N GLY A 160 -22.97 -14.80 -5.05
CA GLY A 160 -23.29 -15.68 -6.19
C GLY A 160 -24.06 -14.94 -7.29
N ALA A 161 -24.37 -15.67 -8.35
CA ALA A 161 -25.15 -15.14 -9.46
C ALA A 161 -26.59 -14.81 -9.03
N ILE A 162 -27.13 -13.70 -9.53
CA ILE A 162 -28.55 -13.36 -9.31
C ILE A 162 -29.40 -14.36 -10.10
N VAL A 163 -30.16 -15.17 -9.38
CA VAL A 163 -31.13 -16.10 -10.00
C VAL A 163 -32.39 -15.31 -10.32
N GLY A 164 -32.68 -15.13 -11.60
CA GLY A 164 -33.85 -14.40 -12.09
C GLY A 164 -33.67 -13.93 -13.52
N VAL A 165 -34.75 -13.40 -14.11
CA VAL A 165 -34.70 -12.83 -15.46
C VAL A 165 -33.96 -11.50 -15.42
N SER A 166 -32.76 -11.42 -16.02
CA SER A 166 -32.11 -10.16 -16.30
C SER A 166 -32.76 -9.55 -17.56
N ARG A 167 -33.31 -8.33 -17.43
CA ARG A 167 -33.73 -7.57 -18.63
C ARG A 167 -32.51 -7.35 -19.52
N LYS A 168 -32.52 -7.87 -20.74
CA LYS A 168 -31.55 -7.47 -21.77
C LYS A 168 -31.61 -5.95 -21.89
N ARG A 169 -30.48 -5.27 -21.70
CA ARG A 169 -30.35 -3.88 -22.06
C ARG A 169 -30.45 -3.82 -23.60
N GLU A 170 -31.60 -3.36 -24.12
CA GLU A 170 -31.72 -2.97 -25.51
C GLU A 170 -30.73 -1.81 -25.74
N GLY A 171 -29.72 -2.01 -26.59
CA GLY A 171 -28.82 -0.95 -27.02
C GLY A 171 -27.33 -1.14 -26.81
N ALA A 172 -26.85 -2.29 -26.37
CA ALA A 172 -25.42 -2.55 -26.48
C ALA A 172 -25.11 -2.96 -27.94
N PRO A 173 -24.34 -2.15 -28.72
CA PRO A 173 -23.92 -2.57 -30.06
C PRO A 173 -23.11 -3.86 -29.93
N ALA A 174 -23.48 -4.88 -30.72
CA ALA A 174 -22.70 -6.10 -30.85
C ALA A 174 -21.26 -5.71 -31.23
N ALA A 175 -20.27 -6.10 -30.40
CA ALA A 175 -18.87 -5.95 -30.77
C ALA A 175 -18.67 -6.69 -32.09
N GLY A 176 -18.46 -5.91 -33.16
CA GLY A 176 -18.24 -6.41 -34.50
C GLY A 176 -17.06 -7.37 -34.52
N SER A 177 -17.33 -8.57 -35.00
CA SER A 177 -16.30 -9.50 -35.42
C SER A 177 -15.45 -8.81 -36.47
N ALA A 178 -14.23 -8.38 -36.12
CA ALA A 178 -13.22 -7.99 -37.08
C ALA A 178 -12.89 -9.22 -37.89
N ALA A 179 -13.40 -9.26 -39.13
CA ALA A 179 -13.02 -10.23 -40.14
C ALA A 179 -11.51 -10.07 -40.41
N LYS A 180 -10.82 -11.17 -40.43
CA LYS A 180 -9.47 -11.32 -41.01
C LYS A 180 -9.60 -11.20 -42.52
N GLU A 181 -8.91 -10.30 -43.12
CA GLU A 181 -8.29 -10.41 -44.43
C GLU A 181 -6.79 -10.20 -44.29
#